data_4aeb6578e529d724291986862dd09c00
#
_entry.id   4aeb6578e529d724291986862dd09c00
#
_cell.length_a   1.000
_cell.length_b   1.000
_cell.length_c   1.000
_cell.angle_alpha   90.00
_cell.angle_beta   90.00
_cell.angle_gamma   90.00
#
_symmetry.space_group_name_H-M   'P 1'
#
loop_
_entity.id
_entity.type
_entity.pdbx_description
1 polymer ?
#
loop_
_entity_poly.entity_id
_entity_poly.type
_entity_poly.pdbx_seq_one_letter_code
_entity_poly.pdbx_strand_id
1 'polypeptide(L)'
;MNEQARKLYKQAQANYPALKAQIEAQVVRWFWAAGGMGLFSLEPFYFEQNRFPKSKILKEAPKDTDNKYQYGVNGKDEIIVAHSYIGCEGDYYEEFYFREENQIISYHFDFASKKKCINTKIFIYKDELLQSIYSAFDNNTWSERTMYYEGNKLIRQEKKGIDYIDNTLLYTYDMSGKLNSITSETGYVYYQKKDKKISYKALSEKAMERYYALLVPTIKAYPVKEPLYCINLSFDYQNILPTRIGFGLESDRQKWNETYGERVDRYLWNTAEYAHIIDIEPNEEDATLFDLFNQETEMQEKSSAATKLLVACAKRLKEDWVSLGIPSTNDFVIVVGDEEEFFFKKV
;
A
#
# COMPACT_ATOMS: atom_id res chain seq x y z
N MET A 1 13.72 8.52 -26.67
CA MET A 1 12.70 7.58 -26.09
C MET A 1 11.64 8.30 -25.24
N ASN A 2 12.00 9.23 -24.35
CA ASN A 2 11.01 10.02 -23.58
C ASN A 2 9.99 10.79 -24.45
N GLU A 3 10.42 11.36 -25.57
CA GLU A 3 9.50 11.99 -26.54
C GLU A 3 8.55 10.99 -27.19
N GLN A 4 9.03 9.79 -27.49
CA GLN A 4 8.20 8.72 -28.05
C GLN A 4 7.15 8.28 -27.03
N ALA A 5 7.52 8.04 -25.76
CA ALA A 5 6.57 7.69 -24.71
C ALA A 5 5.49 8.76 -24.54
N ARG A 6 5.88 10.05 -24.52
CA ARG A 6 4.93 11.18 -24.45
C ARG A 6 4.02 11.27 -25.69
N LYS A 7 4.54 11.01 -26.88
CA LYS A 7 3.72 10.97 -28.11
C LYS A 7 2.68 9.85 -28.03
N LEU A 8 3.11 8.64 -27.64
CA LEU A 8 2.22 7.49 -27.48
C LEU A 8 1.15 7.76 -26.43
N TYR A 9 1.53 8.35 -25.28
CA TYR A 9 0.59 8.75 -24.23
C TYR A 9 -0.50 9.70 -24.76
N LYS A 10 -0.11 10.76 -25.47
CA LYS A 10 -1.06 11.74 -26.04
C LYS A 10 -2.04 11.11 -27.04
N GLN A 11 -1.61 10.08 -27.73
CA GLN A 11 -2.41 9.40 -28.76
C GLN A 11 -3.26 8.25 -28.16
N ALA A 12 -2.88 7.74 -26.98
CA ALA A 12 -3.44 6.52 -26.42
C ALA A 12 -4.96 6.58 -26.24
N GLN A 13 -5.48 7.69 -25.71
CA GLN A 13 -6.91 7.83 -25.47
C GLN A 13 -7.76 7.80 -26.76
N ALA A 14 -7.31 8.50 -27.79
CA ALA A 14 -7.99 8.48 -29.10
C ALA A 14 -7.88 7.10 -29.77
N ASN A 15 -6.77 6.41 -29.56
CA ASN A 15 -6.49 5.10 -30.16
C ASN A 15 -7.02 3.93 -29.31
N TYR A 16 -7.60 4.16 -28.13
CA TYR A 16 -8.03 3.11 -27.21
C TYR A 16 -8.86 2.01 -27.89
N PRO A 17 -9.92 2.28 -28.71
CA PRO A 17 -10.70 1.21 -29.33
C PRO A 17 -9.87 0.32 -30.25
N ALA A 18 -8.95 0.92 -31.00
CA ALA A 18 -8.06 0.19 -31.91
C ALA A 18 -7.02 -0.63 -31.15
N LEU A 19 -6.41 -0.05 -30.11
CA LEU A 19 -5.46 -0.74 -29.24
C LEU A 19 -6.11 -1.95 -28.56
N LYS A 20 -7.31 -1.77 -28.02
CA LYS A 20 -8.08 -2.83 -27.39
C LYS A 20 -8.40 -3.95 -28.37
N ALA A 21 -8.97 -3.63 -29.52
CA ALA A 21 -9.32 -4.63 -30.53
C ALA A 21 -8.08 -5.40 -31.03
N GLN A 22 -6.96 -4.70 -31.23
CA GLN A 22 -5.71 -5.31 -31.70
C GLN A 22 -5.13 -6.28 -30.68
N ILE A 23 -5.14 -5.92 -29.38
CA ILE A 23 -4.53 -6.75 -28.35
C ILE A 23 -5.43 -7.92 -27.96
N GLU A 24 -6.75 -7.69 -27.83
CA GLU A 24 -7.72 -8.75 -27.51
C GLU A 24 -7.80 -9.83 -28.60
N ALA A 25 -7.60 -9.47 -29.86
CA ALA A 25 -7.53 -10.43 -30.97
C ALA A 25 -6.35 -11.43 -30.84
N GLN A 26 -5.36 -11.12 -30.04
CA GLN A 26 -4.20 -11.98 -29.76
C GLN A 26 -4.37 -12.86 -28.51
N VAL A 27 -5.41 -12.61 -27.69
CA VAL A 27 -5.66 -13.36 -26.47
C VAL A 27 -6.22 -14.73 -26.82
N VAL A 28 -5.51 -15.77 -26.42
CA VAL A 28 -5.94 -17.17 -26.62
C VAL A 28 -6.57 -17.77 -25.38
N ARG A 29 -6.28 -17.21 -24.19
CA ARG A 29 -6.79 -17.70 -22.91
C ARG A 29 -6.82 -16.59 -21.88
N TRP A 30 -7.86 -16.62 -21.05
CA TRP A 30 -7.98 -15.78 -19.86
C TRP A 30 -7.86 -16.60 -18.58
N PHE A 31 -7.31 -16.01 -17.53
CA PHE A 31 -7.32 -16.60 -16.20
C PHE A 31 -7.47 -15.51 -15.12
N TRP A 32 -7.83 -15.93 -13.92
CA TRP A 32 -8.06 -15.04 -12.80
C TRP A 32 -7.03 -15.23 -11.70
N ALA A 33 -6.77 -14.15 -10.96
CA ALA A 33 -5.95 -14.16 -9.75
C ALA A 33 -6.61 -13.31 -8.65
N ALA A 34 -6.35 -13.65 -7.39
CA ALA A 34 -6.88 -12.94 -6.24
C ALA A 34 -5.89 -12.96 -5.08
N GLY A 35 -6.13 -12.07 -4.10
CA GLY A 35 -5.22 -11.81 -2.98
C GLY A 35 -3.94 -11.12 -3.47
N GLY A 36 -3.36 -10.28 -2.66
CA GLY A 36 -2.18 -9.51 -3.04
C GLY A 36 -2.45 -8.39 -4.06
N MET A 37 -1.37 -7.85 -4.58
CA MET A 37 -1.36 -6.65 -5.45
C MET A 37 -0.98 -7.01 -6.89
N GLY A 38 -1.70 -7.99 -7.48
CA GLY A 38 -1.43 -8.50 -8.82
C GLY A 38 -0.47 -9.68 -8.87
N LEU A 39 -0.36 -10.28 -10.04
CA LEU A 39 0.48 -11.46 -10.29
C LEU A 39 1.71 -11.15 -11.15
N PHE A 40 1.64 -10.11 -11.96
CA PHE A 40 2.56 -9.85 -13.05
C PHE A 40 3.07 -8.40 -13.02
N SER A 41 4.34 -8.23 -13.32
CA SER A 41 4.97 -6.96 -13.66
C SER A 41 6.14 -7.21 -14.60
N LEU A 42 6.38 -6.31 -15.54
CA LEU A 42 7.57 -6.29 -16.40
C LEU A 42 8.80 -5.72 -15.68
N GLU A 43 8.60 -5.03 -14.55
CA GLU A 43 9.68 -4.44 -13.76
C GLU A 43 10.34 -5.51 -12.89
N PRO A 44 11.68 -5.67 -12.93
CA PRO A 44 12.36 -6.62 -12.07
C PRO A 44 12.13 -6.32 -10.58
N PHE A 45 11.85 -7.34 -9.81
CA PHE A 45 11.64 -7.24 -8.36
C PHE A 45 10.56 -6.23 -7.93
N TYR A 46 9.56 -5.99 -8.81
CA TYR A 46 8.48 -5.05 -8.54
C TYR A 46 7.76 -5.34 -7.21
N PHE A 47 7.44 -6.59 -6.95
CA PHE A 47 6.72 -7.00 -5.74
C PHE A 47 7.59 -6.85 -4.49
N GLU A 48 8.86 -7.23 -4.57
CA GLU A 48 9.82 -7.08 -3.48
C GLU A 48 10.09 -5.60 -3.17
N GLN A 49 10.33 -4.79 -4.21
CA GLN A 49 10.60 -3.36 -4.09
C GLN A 49 9.44 -2.58 -3.46
N ASN A 50 8.20 -2.95 -3.79
CA ASN A 50 7.00 -2.30 -3.27
C ASN A 50 6.41 -3.02 -2.05
N ARG A 51 7.03 -4.11 -1.58
CA ARG A 51 6.54 -4.96 -0.49
C ARG A 51 5.13 -5.51 -0.75
N PHE A 52 4.79 -5.75 -2.02
CA PHE A 52 3.47 -6.24 -2.40
C PHE A 52 3.42 -7.76 -2.39
N PRO A 53 2.45 -8.37 -1.72
CA PRO A 53 2.18 -9.80 -1.87
C PRO A 53 1.70 -10.08 -3.29
N LYS A 54 2.22 -11.18 -3.90
CA LYS A 54 1.74 -11.63 -5.22
C LYS A 54 0.39 -12.31 -5.08
N SER A 55 -0.51 -12.00 -6.01
CA SER A 55 -1.79 -12.72 -6.13
C SER A 55 -1.59 -14.20 -6.44
N LYS A 56 -2.61 -15.00 -6.13
CA LYS A 56 -2.66 -16.43 -6.45
C LYS A 56 -3.62 -16.67 -7.60
N ILE A 57 -3.22 -17.53 -8.55
CA ILE A 57 -4.09 -17.94 -9.65
C ILE A 57 -5.29 -18.69 -9.08
N LEU A 58 -6.48 -18.33 -9.51
CA LEU A 58 -7.73 -19.02 -9.18
C LEU A 58 -7.93 -20.21 -10.11
N LYS A 59 -8.48 -21.30 -9.58
CA LYS A 59 -8.81 -22.51 -10.37
C LYS A 59 -9.99 -22.29 -11.32
N GLU A 60 -10.90 -21.39 -10.93
CA GLU A 60 -12.15 -21.10 -11.64
C GLU A 60 -12.39 -19.59 -11.65
N ALA A 61 -13.23 -19.14 -12.58
CA ALA A 61 -13.66 -17.74 -12.60
C ALA A 61 -14.43 -17.42 -11.30
N PRO A 62 -14.13 -16.27 -10.65
CA PRO A 62 -14.79 -15.89 -9.43
C PRO A 62 -16.26 -15.49 -9.70
N LYS A 63 -17.12 -15.68 -8.71
CA LYS A 63 -18.52 -15.21 -8.76
C LYS A 63 -18.63 -13.69 -8.60
N ASP A 64 -17.69 -13.13 -7.87
CA ASP A 64 -17.54 -11.71 -7.61
C ASP A 64 -16.16 -11.27 -8.07
N THR A 65 -16.05 -10.15 -8.78
CA THR A 65 -14.81 -9.65 -9.37
C THR A 65 -14.07 -8.66 -8.48
N ASP A 66 -14.68 -8.15 -7.41
CA ASP A 66 -14.07 -7.15 -6.53
C ASP A 66 -12.73 -7.62 -5.95
N ASN A 67 -11.73 -6.72 -5.99
CA ASN A 67 -10.37 -6.97 -5.53
C ASN A 67 -9.70 -8.19 -6.21
N LYS A 68 -9.98 -8.39 -7.50
CA LYS A 68 -9.41 -9.47 -8.31
C LYS A 68 -8.74 -8.95 -9.56
N TYR A 69 -7.98 -9.82 -10.18
CA TYR A 69 -7.26 -9.54 -11.41
C TYR A 69 -7.63 -10.58 -12.46
N GLN A 70 -7.75 -10.13 -13.71
CA GLN A 70 -7.92 -11.00 -14.86
C GLN A 70 -6.79 -10.76 -15.86
N TYR A 71 -6.18 -11.82 -16.37
CA TYR A 71 -5.07 -11.74 -17.30
C TYR A 71 -5.39 -12.48 -18.57
N GLY A 72 -5.14 -11.81 -19.71
CA GLY A 72 -5.20 -12.40 -21.05
C GLY A 72 -3.80 -12.75 -21.55
N VAL A 73 -3.61 -13.97 -22.05
CA VAL A 73 -2.33 -14.44 -22.60
C VAL A 73 -2.42 -14.72 -24.08
N ASN A 74 -1.30 -14.51 -24.79
CA ASN A 74 -1.14 -14.85 -26.20
C ASN A 74 -0.77 -16.33 -26.42
N GLY A 75 -0.58 -16.72 -27.68
CA GLY A 75 -0.19 -18.11 -28.05
C GLY A 75 1.19 -18.56 -27.54
N LYS A 76 2.00 -17.66 -26.98
CA LYS A 76 3.28 -17.97 -26.31
C LYS A 76 3.15 -18.02 -24.80
N ASP A 77 1.93 -18.00 -24.27
CA ASP A 77 1.61 -17.96 -22.84
C ASP A 77 2.13 -16.69 -22.11
N GLU A 78 2.36 -15.61 -22.86
CA GLU A 78 2.78 -14.32 -22.32
C GLU A 78 1.56 -13.48 -21.99
N ILE A 79 1.55 -12.84 -20.82
CA ILE A 79 0.51 -11.85 -20.43
C ILE A 79 0.61 -10.65 -21.37
N ILE A 80 -0.49 -10.35 -22.05
CA ILE A 80 -0.62 -9.20 -22.96
C ILE A 80 -1.75 -8.24 -22.57
N VAL A 81 -2.67 -8.67 -21.71
CA VAL A 81 -3.73 -7.84 -21.13
C VAL A 81 -3.81 -8.12 -19.63
N ALA A 82 -3.98 -7.06 -18.85
CA ALA A 82 -4.30 -7.18 -17.43
C ALA A 82 -5.50 -6.29 -17.09
N HIS A 83 -6.50 -6.83 -16.41
CA HIS A 83 -7.61 -6.12 -15.80
C HIS A 83 -7.47 -6.16 -14.28
N SER A 84 -7.59 -5.00 -13.63
CA SER A 84 -7.57 -4.87 -12.17
C SER A 84 -8.91 -4.32 -11.69
N TYR A 85 -9.63 -5.12 -10.91
CA TYR A 85 -10.94 -4.79 -10.35
C TYR A 85 -10.85 -4.21 -8.92
N ILE A 86 -9.76 -3.54 -8.60
CA ILE A 86 -9.52 -2.98 -7.26
C ILE A 86 -10.29 -1.68 -7.11
N GLY A 87 -11.18 -1.60 -6.10
CA GLY A 87 -11.92 -0.40 -5.77
C GLY A 87 -12.92 0.05 -6.83
N CYS A 88 -13.38 -0.86 -7.69
CA CYS A 88 -14.21 -0.57 -8.86
C CYS A 88 -15.46 -1.46 -8.86
N GLU A 89 -16.60 -0.99 -8.38
CA GLU A 89 -17.87 -1.74 -8.47
C GLU A 89 -18.20 -2.08 -9.94
N GLY A 90 -17.88 -3.31 -10.38
CA GLY A 90 -18.17 -3.81 -11.73
C GLY A 90 -17.38 -3.17 -12.88
N ASP A 91 -16.41 -2.31 -12.59
CA ASP A 91 -15.48 -1.73 -13.57
C ASP A 91 -14.05 -2.23 -13.29
N TYR A 92 -13.08 -1.88 -14.12
CA TYR A 92 -11.69 -2.31 -13.97
C TYR A 92 -10.71 -1.34 -14.64
N TYR A 93 -9.52 -1.25 -14.07
CA TYR A 93 -8.34 -0.69 -14.75
C TYR A 93 -7.84 -1.68 -15.78
N GLU A 94 -7.32 -1.18 -16.89
CA GLU A 94 -6.92 -2.01 -18.02
C GLU A 94 -5.49 -1.68 -18.43
N GLU A 95 -4.64 -2.70 -18.58
CA GLU A 95 -3.29 -2.53 -19.09
C GLU A 95 -3.03 -3.47 -20.26
N PHE A 96 -2.47 -2.91 -21.35
CA PHE A 96 -2.12 -3.61 -22.59
C PHE A 96 -0.61 -3.66 -22.76
N TYR A 97 -0.07 -4.80 -23.23
CA TYR A 97 1.36 -5.01 -23.45
C TYR A 97 1.61 -5.43 -24.89
N PHE A 98 2.01 -4.46 -25.73
CA PHE A 98 2.40 -4.70 -27.12
C PHE A 98 3.87 -5.09 -27.18
N ARG A 99 4.15 -6.31 -27.59
CA ARG A 99 5.48 -6.90 -27.63
C ARG A 99 6.09 -6.80 -29.02
N GLU A 100 7.28 -6.23 -29.10
CA GLU A 100 8.12 -6.17 -30.29
C GLU A 100 9.46 -6.85 -29.98
N GLU A 101 10.35 -7.02 -30.95
CA GLU A 101 11.59 -7.80 -30.79
C GLU A 101 12.43 -7.39 -29.57
N ASN A 102 12.67 -6.08 -29.42
CA ASN A 102 13.54 -5.54 -28.37
C ASN A 102 12.83 -4.55 -27.44
N GLN A 103 11.51 -4.45 -27.54
CA GLN A 103 10.75 -3.56 -26.67
C GLN A 103 9.34 -4.09 -26.36
N ILE A 104 8.82 -3.62 -25.23
CA ILE A 104 7.40 -3.78 -24.90
C ILE A 104 6.83 -2.39 -24.63
N ILE A 105 5.71 -2.07 -25.28
CA ILE A 105 4.96 -0.84 -25.03
C ILE A 105 3.75 -1.19 -24.19
N SER A 106 3.62 -0.60 -23.01
CA SER A 106 2.39 -0.73 -22.21
C SER A 106 1.57 0.55 -22.23
N TYR A 107 0.25 0.37 -22.21
CA TYR A 107 -0.75 1.42 -22.05
C TYR A 107 -1.62 1.05 -20.86
N HIS A 108 -1.64 1.92 -19.86
CA HIS A 108 -2.48 1.75 -18.69
C HIS A 108 -3.64 2.75 -18.74
N PHE A 109 -4.86 2.23 -18.71
CA PHE A 109 -6.09 3.01 -18.75
C PHE A 109 -6.80 2.99 -17.41
N ASP A 110 -7.43 4.11 -17.07
CA ASP A 110 -8.40 4.24 -16.00
C ASP A 110 -9.62 3.33 -16.29
N PHE A 111 -10.57 3.30 -15.42
CA PHE A 111 -11.78 2.49 -15.57
C PHE A 111 -12.19 2.32 -17.02
N ALA A 112 -12.51 1.08 -17.41
CA ALA A 112 -12.89 0.77 -18.79
C ALA A 112 -14.04 1.67 -19.31
N SER A 113 -14.92 2.12 -18.39
CA SER A 113 -15.97 3.10 -18.68
C SER A 113 -15.44 4.49 -19.04
N LYS A 114 -14.34 4.95 -18.44
CA LYS A 114 -13.74 6.28 -18.67
C LYS A 114 -12.75 6.31 -19.83
N LYS A 115 -12.07 5.20 -20.10
CA LYS A 115 -11.10 5.05 -21.20
C LYS A 115 -9.96 6.09 -21.19
N LYS A 116 -9.69 6.70 -20.04
CA LYS A 116 -8.62 7.70 -19.88
C LYS A 116 -7.28 7.00 -19.75
N CYS A 117 -6.29 7.36 -20.57
CA CYS A 117 -4.92 6.85 -20.39
C CYS A 117 -4.31 7.45 -19.12
N ILE A 118 -3.84 6.60 -18.21
CA ILE A 118 -3.12 6.99 -16.98
C ILE A 118 -1.64 7.16 -17.28
N ASN A 119 -1.05 6.16 -17.95
CA ASN A 119 0.35 6.21 -18.35
C ASN A 119 0.62 5.32 -19.57
N THR A 120 1.75 5.61 -20.20
CA THR A 120 2.35 4.76 -21.23
C THR A 120 3.80 4.50 -20.84
N LYS A 121 4.24 3.24 -20.94
CA LYS A 121 5.64 2.88 -20.70
C LYS A 121 6.23 2.18 -21.92
N ILE A 122 7.52 2.41 -22.14
CA ILE A 122 8.32 1.69 -23.13
C ILE A 122 9.43 0.98 -22.37
N PHE A 123 9.42 -0.34 -22.41
CA PHE A 123 10.44 -1.21 -21.82
C PHE A 123 11.43 -1.62 -22.93
N ILE A 124 12.69 -1.31 -22.77
CA ILE A 124 13.76 -1.62 -23.74
C ILE A 124 14.58 -2.80 -23.22
N TYR A 125 14.71 -3.82 -24.04
CA TYR A 125 15.48 -5.02 -23.76
C TYR A 125 16.72 -5.11 -24.63
N LYS A 126 17.79 -5.69 -24.05
CA LYS A 126 18.96 -6.13 -24.77
C LYS A 126 19.39 -7.47 -24.18
N ASP A 127 19.58 -8.47 -25.03
CA ASP A 127 19.96 -9.81 -24.62
C ASP A 127 19.03 -10.38 -23.50
N GLU A 128 17.71 -10.19 -23.70
CA GLU A 128 16.62 -10.56 -22.77
C GLU A 128 16.60 -9.79 -21.43
N LEU A 129 17.58 -8.93 -21.18
CA LEU A 129 17.64 -8.10 -19.97
C LEU A 129 16.99 -6.73 -20.21
N LEU A 130 16.12 -6.32 -19.28
CA LEU A 130 15.51 -5.00 -19.31
C LEU A 130 16.56 -3.92 -19.03
N GLN A 131 16.84 -3.07 -20.01
CA GLN A 131 17.86 -2.01 -19.91
C GLN A 131 17.28 -0.69 -19.41
N SER A 132 16.09 -0.34 -19.87
CA SER A 132 15.46 0.94 -19.49
C SER A 132 13.95 0.89 -19.59
N ILE A 133 13.31 1.77 -18.82
CA ILE A 133 11.88 2.03 -18.85
C ILE A 133 11.70 3.53 -19.04
N TYR A 134 10.97 3.92 -20.08
CA TYR A 134 10.54 5.29 -20.31
C TYR A 134 9.06 5.40 -20.06
N SER A 135 8.64 6.24 -19.13
CA SER A 135 7.24 6.40 -18.74
C SER A 135 6.76 7.81 -19.02
N ALA A 136 5.56 7.93 -19.54
CA ALA A 136 4.87 9.21 -19.71
C ALA A 136 3.52 9.17 -18.99
N PHE A 137 3.17 10.29 -18.36
CA PHE A 137 1.97 10.47 -17.55
C PHE A 137 1.25 11.76 -17.97
N ASP A 138 0.18 12.08 -17.27
CA ASP A 138 -0.54 13.34 -17.39
C ASP A 138 0.38 14.55 -17.10
N ASN A 139 -0.05 15.75 -17.52
CA ASN A 139 0.66 17.02 -17.31
C ASN A 139 2.08 17.08 -17.88
N ASN A 140 2.39 16.32 -18.95
CA ASN A 140 3.73 16.18 -19.54
C ASN A 140 4.80 15.65 -18.58
N THR A 141 4.42 15.03 -17.46
CA THR A 141 5.37 14.38 -16.57
C THR A 141 5.93 13.12 -17.22
N TRP A 142 7.17 12.80 -16.88
CA TRP A 142 7.85 11.63 -17.41
C TRP A 142 8.86 11.11 -16.41
N SER A 143 9.18 9.83 -16.51
CA SER A 143 10.31 9.23 -15.81
C SER A 143 11.07 8.28 -16.73
N GLU A 144 12.35 8.14 -16.42
CA GLU A 144 13.26 7.17 -17.02
C GLU A 144 13.89 6.36 -15.91
N ARG A 145 13.96 5.04 -16.11
CA ARG A 145 14.70 4.14 -15.26
C ARG A 145 15.73 3.42 -16.08
N THR A 146 16.96 3.38 -15.59
CA THR A 146 18.08 2.67 -16.23
C THR A 146 18.55 1.56 -15.30
N MET A 147 18.72 0.35 -15.85
CA MET A 147 19.11 -0.86 -15.14
C MET A 147 20.55 -1.21 -15.44
N TYR A 148 21.33 -1.56 -14.42
CA TYR A 148 22.73 -1.95 -14.52
C TYR A 148 22.91 -3.37 -13.99
N TYR A 149 23.61 -4.20 -14.76
CA TYR A 149 23.76 -5.63 -14.49
C TYR A 149 25.21 -6.04 -14.33
N GLU A 150 25.45 -7.02 -13.46
CA GLU A 150 26.64 -7.86 -13.46
C GLU A 150 26.24 -9.28 -13.87
N GLY A 151 26.64 -9.68 -15.09
CA GLY A 151 26.05 -10.85 -15.74
C GLY A 151 24.53 -10.67 -15.87
N ASN A 152 23.75 -11.59 -15.31
CA ASN A 152 22.29 -11.53 -15.34
C ASN A 152 21.67 -10.96 -14.03
N LYS A 153 22.50 -10.42 -13.13
CA LYS A 153 22.04 -9.87 -11.85
C LYS A 153 21.89 -8.36 -11.94
N LEU A 154 20.69 -7.84 -11.71
CA LEU A 154 20.45 -6.40 -11.58
C LEU A 154 21.12 -5.89 -10.30
N ILE A 155 22.17 -5.07 -10.42
CA ILE A 155 22.91 -4.55 -9.26
C ILE A 155 22.51 -3.13 -8.89
N ARG A 156 22.03 -2.35 -9.85
CA ARG A 156 21.64 -0.96 -9.65
C ARG A 156 20.50 -0.56 -10.61
N GLN A 157 19.58 0.28 -10.11
CA GLN A 157 18.59 0.95 -10.91
C GLN A 157 18.64 2.44 -10.60
N GLU A 158 18.71 3.29 -11.61
CA GLU A 158 18.60 4.74 -11.49
C GLU A 158 17.25 5.20 -12.01
N LYS A 159 16.58 6.10 -11.31
CA LYS A 159 15.34 6.74 -11.73
C LYS A 159 15.55 8.24 -11.84
N LYS A 160 15.13 8.82 -12.97
CA LYS A 160 15.16 10.27 -13.27
C LYS A 160 13.80 10.69 -13.81
N GLY A 161 13.42 11.95 -13.64
CA GLY A 161 12.18 12.45 -14.25
C GLY A 161 11.78 13.83 -13.76
N ILE A 162 10.76 14.41 -14.43
CA ILE A 162 10.09 15.62 -13.97
C ILE A 162 9.14 15.23 -12.84
N ASP A 163 9.14 16.01 -11.76
CA ASP A 163 8.35 15.81 -10.54
C ASP A 163 8.67 14.51 -9.76
N TYR A 164 9.80 13.89 -10.06
CA TYR A 164 10.32 12.76 -9.30
C TYR A 164 11.64 13.11 -8.64
N ILE A 165 11.79 12.76 -7.38
CA ILE A 165 13.11 12.78 -6.72
C ILE A 165 13.96 11.71 -7.41
N ASP A 166 15.12 12.10 -7.93
CA ASP A 166 16.10 11.16 -8.47
C ASP A 166 16.43 10.14 -7.38
N ASN A 167 16.27 8.87 -7.69
CA ASN A 167 16.47 7.79 -6.74
C ASN A 167 17.28 6.66 -7.38
N THR A 168 18.29 6.21 -6.67
CA THR A 168 19.09 5.05 -7.05
C THR A 168 18.82 3.91 -6.09
N LEU A 169 18.48 2.75 -6.63
CA LEU A 169 18.32 1.50 -5.90
C LEU A 169 19.49 0.57 -6.11
N LEU A 170 19.97 -0.02 -5.04
CA LEU A 170 21.07 -0.99 -5.01
C LEU A 170 20.50 -2.36 -4.66
N TYR A 171 20.93 -3.39 -5.39
CA TYR A 171 20.47 -4.76 -5.24
C TYR A 171 21.62 -5.64 -4.79
N THR A 172 21.43 -6.41 -3.73
CA THR A 172 22.41 -7.39 -3.26
C THR A 172 21.86 -8.80 -3.36
N TYR A 173 22.77 -9.78 -3.44
CA TYR A 173 22.40 -11.19 -3.59
C TYR A 173 23.14 -12.03 -2.56
N ASP A 174 22.50 -13.10 -2.11
CA ASP A 174 23.15 -14.09 -1.26
C ASP A 174 24.09 -15.02 -2.04
N MET A 175 24.81 -15.88 -1.33
CA MET A 175 25.73 -16.83 -1.95
C MET A 175 25.07 -17.83 -2.90
N SER A 176 23.75 -18.04 -2.80
CA SER A 176 22.99 -18.87 -3.73
C SER A 176 22.52 -18.08 -4.97
N GLY A 177 22.83 -16.78 -5.07
CA GLY A 177 22.43 -15.93 -6.17
C GLY A 177 20.98 -15.42 -6.09
N LYS A 178 20.30 -15.60 -4.97
CA LYS A 178 18.95 -15.05 -4.75
C LYS A 178 19.05 -13.64 -4.20
N LEU A 179 18.06 -12.78 -4.56
CA LEU A 179 17.97 -11.43 -4.04
C LEU A 179 18.04 -11.44 -2.50
N ASN A 180 18.93 -10.63 -1.95
CA ASN A 180 19.14 -10.47 -0.51
C ASN A 180 18.56 -9.15 -0.01
N SER A 181 18.83 -8.03 -0.68
CA SER A 181 18.26 -6.73 -0.30
C SER A 181 18.07 -5.80 -1.50
N ILE A 182 17.17 -4.83 -1.32
CA ILE A 182 17.02 -3.65 -2.17
C ILE A 182 17.08 -2.44 -1.25
N THR A 183 18.06 -1.55 -1.46
CA THR A 183 18.24 -0.35 -0.65
C THR A 183 18.38 0.89 -1.54
N SER A 184 18.04 2.07 -1.03
CA SER A 184 18.48 3.32 -1.68
C SER A 184 19.94 3.61 -1.39
N GLU A 185 20.56 4.54 -2.12
CA GLU A 185 21.90 5.09 -1.79
C GLU A 185 21.92 5.78 -0.43
N THR A 186 20.78 6.28 0.04
CA THR A 186 20.65 6.90 1.38
C THR A 186 20.49 5.88 2.51
N GLY A 187 20.48 4.57 2.19
CA GLY A 187 20.38 3.49 3.16
C GLY A 187 18.95 3.06 3.50
N TYR A 188 17.91 3.69 2.90
CA TYR A 188 16.55 3.21 3.11
C TYR A 188 16.36 1.80 2.52
N VAL A 189 15.79 0.89 3.31
CA VAL A 189 15.61 -0.53 2.95
C VAL A 189 14.22 -0.73 2.35
N TYR A 190 14.14 -1.01 1.04
CA TYR A 190 12.90 -1.39 0.36
C TYR A 190 12.57 -2.87 0.58
N TYR A 191 13.59 -3.71 0.54
CA TYR A 191 13.45 -5.16 0.72
C TYR A 191 14.67 -5.72 1.45
N GLN A 192 14.42 -6.65 2.36
CA GLN A 192 15.46 -7.47 2.99
C GLN A 192 14.98 -8.92 3.05
N LYS A 193 15.77 -9.83 2.45
CA LYS A 193 15.51 -11.26 2.59
C LYS A 193 15.61 -11.67 4.06
N LYS A 194 14.66 -12.47 4.50
CA LYS A 194 14.62 -12.99 5.86
C LYS A 194 15.16 -14.41 5.87
N ASP A 195 16.16 -14.68 6.69
CA ASP A 195 16.81 -15.99 6.79
C ASP A 195 15.90 -17.05 7.45
N LYS A 196 14.92 -16.61 8.23
CA LYS A 196 13.95 -17.48 8.90
C LYS A 196 12.53 -16.96 8.69
N LYS A 197 11.60 -17.87 8.48
CA LYS A 197 10.17 -17.55 8.48
C LYS A 197 9.79 -17.06 9.89
N ILE A 198 9.52 -15.77 10.02
CA ILE A 198 9.08 -15.17 11.27
C ILE A 198 7.67 -15.69 11.58
N SER A 199 7.47 -16.21 12.79
CA SER A 199 6.14 -16.53 13.27
C SER A 199 5.36 -15.23 13.47
N TYR A 200 4.38 -14.97 12.60
CA TYR A 200 3.53 -13.79 12.72
C TYR A 200 2.89 -13.68 14.10
N LYS A 201 2.47 -14.81 14.68
CA LYS A 201 1.91 -14.85 16.03
C LYS A 201 2.90 -14.31 17.07
N ALA A 202 4.11 -14.85 17.10
CA ALA A 202 5.13 -14.43 18.08
C ALA A 202 5.55 -12.96 17.87
N LEU A 203 5.67 -12.53 16.60
CA LEU A 203 5.98 -11.14 16.26
C LEU A 203 4.87 -10.20 16.73
N SER A 204 3.61 -10.52 16.43
CA SER A 204 2.47 -9.69 16.81
C SER A 204 2.26 -9.60 18.31
N GLU A 205 2.44 -10.70 19.04
CA GLU A 205 2.40 -10.70 20.51
C GLU A 205 3.48 -9.75 21.07
N LYS A 206 4.72 -9.87 20.61
CA LYS A 206 5.81 -8.99 21.06
C LYS A 206 5.53 -7.52 20.69
N ALA A 207 5.10 -7.24 19.47
CA ALA A 207 4.82 -5.87 19.01
C ALA A 207 3.69 -5.23 19.83
N MET A 208 2.60 -5.95 20.09
CA MET A 208 1.47 -5.43 20.87
C MET A 208 1.82 -5.19 22.33
N GLU A 209 2.62 -6.05 22.98
CA GLU A 209 3.09 -5.82 24.34
C GLU A 209 4.00 -4.58 24.44
N ARG A 210 4.92 -4.40 23.47
CA ARG A 210 5.78 -3.20 23.43
C ARG A 210 4.96 -1.95 23.14
N TYR A 211 4.02 -2.03 22.21
CA TYR A 211 3.11 -0.93 21.89
C TYR A 211 2.30 -0.51 23.13
N TYR A 212 1.71 -1.47 23.88
CA TYR A 212 0.97 -1.17 25.08
C TYR A 212 1.85 -0.52 26.17
N ALA A 213 3.08 -0.98 26.30
CA ALA A 213 4.06 -0.43 27.24
C ALA A 213 4.45 1.03 26.92
N LEU A 214 4.35 1.45 25.65
CA LEU A 214 4.54 2.85 25.23
C LEU A 214 3.25 3.65 25.30
N LEU A 215 2.12 3.05 24.91
CA LEU A 215 0.80 3.70 24.86
C LEU A 215 0.38 4.28 26.21
N VAL A 216 0.47 3.48 27.27
CA VAL A 216 0.00 3.88 28.61
C VAL A 216 0.80 5.05 29.18
N PRO A 217 2.14 5.04 29.19
CA PRO A 217 2.93 6.21 29.66
C PRO A 217 2.69 7.45 28.80
N THR A 218 2.56 7.29 27.48
CA THR A 218 2.31 8.42 26.56
C THR A 218 0.98 9.10 26.89
N ILE A 219 -0.10 8.32 27.09
CA ILE A 219 -1.41 8.86 27.48
C ILE A 219 -1.30 9.54 28.85
N LYS A 220 -0.63 8.94 29.83
CA LYS A 220 -0.45 9.51 31.18
C LYS A 220 0.36 10.80 31.21
N ALA A 221 1.35 10.90 30.35
CA ALA A 221 2.19 12.09 30.27
C ALA A 221 1.47 13.31 29.64
N TYR A 222 0.38 13.06 28.90
CA TYR A 222 -0.37 14.12 28.29
C TYR A 222 -1.21 14.89 29.32
N PRO A 223 -1.08 16.23 29.43
CA PRO A 223 -1.69 17.02 30.50
C PRO A 223 -3.19 17.30 30.25
N VAL A 224 -4.03 16.26 30.30
CA VAL A 224 -5.49 16.42 30.20
C VAL A 224 -6.03 17.07 31.46
N LYS A 225 -6.74 18.20 31.30
CA LYS A 225 -7.30 18.97 32.42
C LYS A 225 -8.82 18.83 32.58
N GLU A 226 -9.49 18.25 31.58
CA GLU A 226 -10.94 18.10 31.56
C GLU A 226 -11.34 16.66 31.23
N PRO A 227 -12.59 16.25 31.49
CA PRO A 227 -13.02 14.89 31.21
C PRO A 227 -12.95 14.56 29.72
N LEU A 228 -12.46 13.36 29.40
CA LEU A 228 -12.46 12.79 28.07
C LEU A 228 -13.77 12.04 27.83
N TYR A 229 -14.40 12.23 26.68
CA TYR A 229 -15.47 11.33 26.23
C TYR A 229 -14.90 10.16 25.41
N CYS A 230 -13.73 10.31 24.80
CA CYS A 230 -13.07 9.21 24.14
C CYS A 230 -11.55 9.37 24.05
N ILE A 231 -10.89 8.24 23.79
CA ILE A 231 -9.55 8.15 23.19
C ILE A 231 -9.73 7.50 21.83
N ASN A 232 -9.10 8.05 20.81
CA ASN A 232 -9.06 7.45 19.47
C ASN A 232 -7.64 6.96 19.17
N LEU A 233 -7.50 5.66 18.91
CA LEU A 233 -6.28 5.03 18.41
C LEU A 233 -6.39 4.92 16.89
N SER A 234 -5.86 5.93 16.20
CA SER A 234 -5.93 6.04 14.74
C SER A 234 -4.71 5.40 14.10
N PHE A 235 -4.89 4.64 13.03
CA PHE A 235 -3.84 3.95 12.31
C PHE A 235 -4.02 4.05 10.80
N ASP A 236 -2.94 3.85 10.05
CA ASP A 236 -2.93 3.63 8.62
C ASP A 236 -2.77 2.13 8.33
N TYR A 237 -3.45 1.60 7.33
CA TYR A 237 -3.35 0.18 6.96
C TYR A 237 -1.94 -0.29 6.59
N GLN A 238 -1.10 0.62 6.10
CA GLN A 238 0.31 0.33 5.82
C GLN A 238 1.19 0.42 7.07
N ASN A 239 0.77 1.24 8.06
CA ASN A 239 1.48 1.51 9.30
C ASN A 239 0.53 1.38 10.51
N ILE A 240 0.15 0.14 10.84
CA ILE A 240 -0.79 -0.14 11.93
C ILE A 240 -0.20 0.27 13.30
N LEU A 241 1.11 0.10 13.47
CA LEU A 241 1.85 0.50 14.67
C LEU A 241 3.02 1.43 14.33
N PRO A 242 3.27 2.46 15.17
CA PRO A 242 2.42 2.88 16.28
C PRO A 242 1.19 3.64 15.77
N THR A 243 0.12 3.69 16.58
CA THR A 243 -1.06 4.51 16.27
C THR A 243 -0.83 5.95 16.69
N ARG A 244 -1.56 6.87 16.09
CA ARG A 244 -1.81 8.19 16.68
C ARG A 244 -2.82 8.10 17.79
N ILE A 245 -2.73 8.98 18.78
CA ILE A 245 -3.65 9.06 19.91
C ILE A 245 -4.38 10.38 19.86
N GLY A 246 -5.68 10.33 19.58
CA GLY A 246 -6.57 11.49 19.66
C GLY A 246 -7.30 11.54 21.00
N PHE A 247 -7.38 12.72 21.61
CA PHE A 247 -8.09 12.95 22.85
C PHE A 247 -9.38 13.71 22.58
N GLY A 248 -10.52 13.07 22.70
CA GLY A 248 -11.83 13.68 22.55
C GLY A 248 -12.26 14.34 23.87
N LEU A 249 -12.24 15.66 23.92
CA LEU A 249 -12.57 16.45 25.10
C LEU A 249 -14.10 16.60 25.22
N GLU A 250 -14.62 16.57 26.45
CA GLU A 250 -16.05 16.78 26.69
C GLU A 250 -16.52 18.17 26.23
N SER A 251 -15.69 19.19 26.38
CA SER A 251 -16.00 20.55 25.89
C SER A 251 -16.16 20.59 24.37
N ASP A 252 -15.32 19.87 23.62
CA ASP A 252 -15.44 19.78 22.16
C ASP A 252 -16.70 19.03 21.77
N ARG A 253 -17.02 17.92 22.47
CA ARG A 253 -18.27 17.17 22.25
C ARG A 253 -19.51 18.04 22.43
N GLN A 254 -19.56 18.85 23.49
CA GLN A 254 -20.66 19.77 23.74
C GLN A 254 -20.79 20.81 22.62
N LYS A 255 -19.69 21.48 22.25
CA LYS A 255 -19.64 22.44 21.15
C LYS A 255 -20.07 21.84 19.82
N TRP A 256 -19.65 20.62 19.50
CA TRP A 256 -20.04 19.98 18.25
C TRP A 256 -21.51 19.56 18.25
N ASN A 257 -22.05 19.09 19.37
CA ASN A 257 -23.48 18.82 19.50
C ASN A 257 -24.33 20.08 19.24
N GLU A 258 -23.93 21.22 19.80
CA GLU A 258 -24.60 22.51 19.57
C GLU A 258 -24.49 22.96 18.11
N THR A 259 -23.33 22.76 17.50
CA THR A 259 -23.05 23.24 16.13
C THR A 259 -23.66 22.36 15.04
N TYR A 260 -23.59 21.03 15.19
CA TYR A 260 -23.90 20.07 14.11
C TYR A 260 -25.15 19.24 14.36
N GLY A 261 -25.69 19.22 15.57
CA GLY A 261 -26.92 18.48 15.92
C GLY A 261 -26.86 17.01 15.50
N GLU A 262 -27.83 16.55 14.73
CA GLU A 262 -27.91 15.14 14.29
C GLU A 262 -26.71 14.65 13.45
N ARG A 263 -25.88 15.55 12.92
CA ARG A 263 -24.68 15.20 12.13
C ARG A 263 -23.42 15.11 12.96
N VAL A 264 -23.51 15.27 14.27
CA VAL A 264 -22.36 15.32 15.20
C VAL A 264 -21.48 14.05 15.15
N ASP A 265 -22.05 12.89 14.87
CA ASP A 265 -21.32 11.62 14.82
C ASP A 265 -20.13 11.63 13.82
N ARG A 266 -20.20 12.44 12.77
CA ARG A 266 -19.10 12.60 11.81
C ARG A 266 -17.87 13.31 12.38
N TYR A 267 -18.07 14.09 13.44
CA TYR A 267 -17.02 14.87 14.10
C TYR A 267 -16.52 14.17 15.36
N LEU A 268 -17.43 13.56 16.13
CA LEU A 268 -17.12 12.92 17.40
C LEU A 268 -16.07 11.82 17.29
N TRP A 269 -16.01 11.15 16.16
CA TRP A 269 -15.18 9.94 15.98
C TRP A 269 -14.06 10.13 14.96
N ASN A 270 -14.01 11.29 14.29
CA ASN A 270 -12.98 11.61 13.32
C ASN A 270 -11.77 12.25 14.02
N THR A 271 -10.63 11.54 14.02
CA THR A 271 -9.39 12.02 14.67
C THR A 271 -8.90 13.34 14.10
N ALA A 272 -9.16 13.63 12.80
CA ALA A 272 -8.75 14.87 12.15
C ALA A 272 -9.40 16.13 12.76
N GLU A 273 -10.52 15.97 13.44
CA GLU A 273 -11.25 17.07 14.09
C GLU A 273 -10.77 17.36 15.52
N TYR A 274 -9.92 16.51 16.09
CA TYR A 274 -9.48 16.65 17.46
C TYR A 274 -8.40 17.73 17.58
N ALA A 275 -8.55 18.62 18.57
CA ALA A 275 -7.54 19.63 18.88
C ALA A 275 -6.27 19.02 19.50
N HIS A 276 -6.38 17.84 20.06
CA HIS A 276 -5.35 17.17 20.82
C HIS A 276 -5.04 15.79 20.22
N ILE A 277 -4.00 15.75 19.41
CA ILE A 277 -3.46 14.55 18.79
C ILE A 277 -1.99 14.45 19.15
N ILE A 278 -1.54 13.27 19.54
CA ILE A 278 -0.12 13.00 19.78
C ILE A 278 0.31 11.72 19.10
N ASP A 279 1.56 11.69 18.69
CA ASP A 279 2.21 10.49 18.19
C ASP A 279 2.91 9.75 19.32
N ILE A 280 3.01 8.42 19.20
CA ILE A 280 3.88 7.63 20.05
C ILE A 280 5.26 7.66 19.43
N GLU A 281 6.25 8.12 20.19
CA GLU A 281 7.66 8.17 19.77
C GLU A 281 8.40 6.92 20.29
N PRO A 282 8.53 5.86 19.47
CA PRO A 282 9.26 4.67 19.86
C PRO A 282 10.77 4.95 19.84
N ASN A 283 11.52 4.28 20.70
CA ASN A 283 12.97 4.21 20.55
C ASN A 283 13.35 3.37 19.31
N GLU A 284 14.63 3.34 18.95
CA GLU A 284 15.12 2.67 17.74
C GLU A 284 14.77 1.15 17.71
N GLU A 285 14.83 0.46 18.86
CA GLU A 285 14.47 -0.97 18.95
C GLU A 285 12.98 -1.19 18.72
N ASP A 286 12.13 -0.37 19.35
CA ASP A 286 10.67 -0.47 19.21
C ASP A 286 10.22 -0.03 17.82
N ALA A 287 10.83 1.01 17.24
CA ALA A 287 10.57 1.44 15.87
C ALA A 287 10.88 0.30 14.87
N THR A 288 12.05 -0.33 14.99
CA THR A 288 12.43 -1.49 14.18
C THR A 288 11.44 -2.65 14.33
N LEU A 289 10.95 -2.90 15.54
CA LEU A 289 9.96 -3.96 15.80
C LEU A 289 8.61 -3.64 15.15
N PHE A 290 8.16 -2.39 15.24
CA PHE A 290 6.88 -1.97 14.63
C PHE A 290 6.95 -1.96 13.11
N ASP A 291 8.04 -1.50 12.53
CA ASP A 291 8.28 -1.58 11.09
C ASP A 291 8.23 -3.03 10.61
N LEU A 292 8.89 -3.93 11.33
CA LEU A 292 8.88 -5.36 11.01
C LEU A 292 7.47 -5.96 11.12
N PHE A 293 6.70 -5.58 12.15
CA PHE A 293 5.33 -6.02 12.32
C PHE A 293 4.43 -5.51 11.19
N ASN A 294 4.53 -4.23 10.83
CA ASN A 294 3.76 -3.64 9.74
C ASN A 294 4.07 -4.33 8.41
N GLN A 295 5.36 -4.50 8.08
CA GLN A 295 5.80 -5.22 6.88
C GLN A 295 5.28 -6.66 6.82
N GLU A 296 5.37 -7.42 7.92
CA GLU A 296 4.89 -8.80 7.95
C GLU A 296 3.36 -8.87 7.90
N THR A 297 2.67 -7.88 8.46
CA THR A 297 1.21 -7.78 8.39
C THR A 297 0.75 -7.61 6.94
N GLU A 298 1.39 -6.72 6.20
CA GLU A 298 1.12 -6.49 4.78
C GLU A 298 1.50 -7.72 3.94
N MET A 299 2.75 -8.20 4.05
CA MET A 299 3.26 -9.33 3.25
C MET A 299 2.51 -10.65 3.47
N GLN A 300 1.96 -10.87 4.66
CA GLN A 300 1.18 -12.08 4.99
C GLN A 300 -0.33 -11.88 4.89
N GLU A 301 -0.80 -10.71 4.40
CA GLU A 301 -2.22 -10.35 4.30
C GLU A 301 -2.94 -10.49 5.66
N LYS A 302 -2.33 -10.00 6.74
CA LYS A 302 -2.79 -10.17 8.11
C LYS A 302 -3.46 -8.91 8.71
N SER A 303 -3.83 -7.91 7.89
CA SER A 303 -4.42 -6.65 8.36
C SER A 303 -5.62 -6.87 9.29
N SER A 304 -6.54 -7.77 8.93
CA SER A 304 -7.67 -8.11 9.80
C SER A 304 -7.25 -8.73 11.14
N ALA A 305 -6.16 -9.51 11.18
CA ALA A 305 -5.64 -10.08 12.43
C ALA A 305 -4.97 -9.00 13.29
N ALA A 306 -4.18 -8.12 12.67
CA ALA A 306 -3.53 -6.99 13.34
C ALA A 306 -4.56 -6.03 13.95
N THR A 307 -5.61 -5.69 13.20
CA THR A 307 -6.70 -4.83 13.69
C THR A 307 -7.43 -5.45 14.89
N LYS A 308 -7.67 -6.78 14.88
CA LYS A 308 -8.26 -7.48 16.04
C LYS A 308 -7.37 -7.41 17.27
N LEU A 309 -6.05 -7.51 17.11
CA LEU A 309 -5.09 -7.36 18.19
C LEU A 309 -5.07 -5.93 18.75
N LEU A 310 -5.15 -4.93 17.87
CA LEU A 310 -5.24 -3.52 18.28
C LEU A 310 -6.54 -3.25 19.07
N VAL A 311 -7.67 -3.84 18.65
CA VAL A 311 -8.93 -3.79 19.40
C VAL A 311 -8.80 -4.48 20.77
N ALA A 312 -8.08 -5.62 20.86
CA ALA A 312 -7.81 -6.26 22.14
C ALA A 312 -6.93 -5.40 23.05
N CYS A 313 -5.95 -4.70 22.49
CA CYS A 313 -5.13 -3.72 23.20
C CYS A 313 -5.99 -2.55 23.75
N ALA A 314 -6.92 -2.03 22.93
CA ALA A 314 -7.86 -0.99 23.36
C ALA A 314 -8.79 -1.47 24.48
N LYS A 315 -9.26 -2.72 24.47
CA LYS A 315 -10.04 -3.32 25.57
C LYS A 315 -9.24 -3.37 26.86
N ARG A 316 -8.00 -3.84 26.79
CA ARG A 316 -7.10 -3.84 27.95
C ARG A 316 -6.90 -2.42 28.50
N LEU A 317 -6.69 -1.43 27.63
CA LEU A 317 -6.58 -0.03 28.05
C LEU A 317 -7.87 0.46 28.73
N LYS A 318 -9.04 0.06 28.23
CA LYS A 318 -10.34 0.38 28.84
C LYS A 318 -10.50 -0.24 30.24
N GLU A 319 -10.08 -1.48 30.41
CA GLU A 319 -10.08 -2.16 31.70
C GLU A 319 -9.15 -1.48 32.72
N ASP A 320 -7.97 -1.07 32.26
CA ASP A 320 -6.98 -0.39 33.09
C ASP A 320 -7.31 1.09 33.34
N TRP A 321 -8.27 1.69 32.61
CA TRP A 321 -8.51 3.13 32.54
C TRP A 321 -8.69 3.81 33.88
N VAL A 322 -9.50 3.21 34.77
CA VAL A 322 -9.77 3.75 36.11
C VAL A 322 -8.46 3.90 36.90
N SER A 323 -7.56 2.93 36.78
CA SER A 323 -6.26 2.93 37.46
C SER A 323 -5.29 4.00 36.95
N LEU A 324 -5.52 4.54 35.74
CA LEU A 324 -4.70 5.59 35.17
C LEU A 324 -4.98 6.95 35.82
N GLY A 325 -6.14 7.14 36.46
CA GLY A 325 -6.52 8.37 37.11
C GLY A 325 -6.78 9.55 36.17
N ILE A 326 -7.07 9.27 34.89
CA ILE A 326 -7.37 10.30 33.87
C ILE A 326 -8.85 10.63 33.94
N PRO A 327 -9.22 11.92 34.01
CA PRO A 327 -10.62 12.33 34.03
C PRO A 327 -11.37 11.87 32.77
N SER A 328 -12.52 11.25 32.94
CA SER A 328 -13.35 10.79 31.84
C SER A 328 -14.84 10.87 32.18
N THR A 329 -15.67 10.95 31.15
CA THR A 329 -17.12 10.90 31.31
C THR A 329 -17.62 9.51 31.64
N ASN A 330 -18.85 9.39 32.14
CA ASN A 330 -19.44 8.08 32.47
C ASN A 330 -19.62 7.17 31.24
N ASP A 331 -19.78 7.77 30.05
CA ASP A 331 -19.95 7.09 28.77
C ASP A 331 -18.66 7.06 27.93
N PHE A 332 -17.51 7.28 28.58
CA PHE A 332 -16.20 7.24 27.95
C PHE A 332 -15.98 5.96 27.14
N VAL A 333 -15.45 6.07 25.94
CA VAL A 333 -15.11 4.95 25.05
C VAL A 333 -13.68 5.07 24.53
N ILE A 334 -13.11 3.94 24.11
CA ILE A 334 -11.89 3.93 23.31
C ILE A 334 -12.28 3.53 21.89
N VAL A 335 -11.84 4.30 20.92
CA VAL A 335 -12.08 4.07 19.51
C VAL A 335 -10.81 3.52 18.87
N VAL A 336 -10.94 2.53 18.01
CA VAL A 336 -9.90 2.07 17.09
C VAL A 336 -10.42 2.31 15.69
N GLY A 337 -9.75 3.13 14.92
CA GLY A 337 -10.17 3.50 13.57
C GLY A 337 -8.99 3.67 12.62
N ASP A 338 -9.20 3.43 11.32
CA ASP A 338 -8.22 3.83 10.31
C ASP A 338 -8.47 5.27 9.84
N GLU A 339 -7.44 5.87 9.27
CA GLU A 339 -7.50 7.25 8.77
C GLU A 339 -8.39 7.41 7.53
N GLU A 340 -8.71 6.30 6.83
CA GLU A 340 -9.57 6.29 5.63
C GLU A 340 -11.02 5.84 5.92
N GLU A 341 -11.37 5.64 7.20
CA GLU A 341 -12.71 5.29 7.68
C GLU A 341 -13.25 3.91 7.22
N PHE A 342 -12.39 3.01 6.69
CA PHE A 342 -12.80 1.63 6.34
C PHE A 342 -12.98 0.72 7.55
N PHE A 343 -12.33 1.05 8.65
CA PHE A 343 -12.46 0.32 9.90
C PHE A 343 -12.76 1.28 11.05
N PHE A 344 -13.77 0.93 11.84
CA PHE A 344 -14.16 1.67 13.03
C PHE A 344 -14.71 0.73 14.10
N LYS A 345 -14.17 0.82 15.33
CA LYS A 345 -14.61 0.00 16.45
C LYS A 345 -14.57 0.78 17.77
N LYS A 346 -15.73 0.88 18.44
CA LYS A 346 -15.83 1.38 19.83
C LYS A 346 -15.65 0.23 20.82
N VAL A 347 -14.93 0.50 21.92
CA VAL A 347 -14.66 -0.41 23.02
C VAL A 347 -15.07 0.22 24.35
#